data_da4ba6a1c56ed1fd2519316ffecbb427
#
_entry.id   da4ba6a1c56ed1fd2519316ffecbb427
#
_cell.length_a   1.000
_cell.length_b   1.000
_cell.length_c   1.000
_cell.angle_alpha   90.00
_cell.angle_beta   90.00
_cell.angle_gamma   90.00
#
_symmetry.space_group_name_H-M   'P 1'
#
loop_
_entity.id
_entity.type
_entity.pdbx_description
1 polymer ?
#
loop_
_entity_poly.entity_id
_entity_poly.type
_entity_poly.pdbx_seq_one_letter_code
_entity_poly.pdbx_strand_id
1 'polypeptide(L)'
;MTDVLVIGGGIAGQVAAIKLAETGARVLLVDAGQNAGSTANAGSLHVQMQSRFMRLYPDQVPNIEASLPFYVAAVKEWEQLDQEYGSFEIVRQGGLMLAEDDSQMSFLERKMEREARKGVSVDLLDRAALDKIAPWLGPQIVGAELCRDEGKLNPLIANEKLHAAADRLGITHHRDQILHVDSQPNGMEATGMCGKYQADRVVIAAAWGAGELTGKLGIHIPSVAEPLHMNITEACETRINHLVQHAERSITLKQFATGQIVIGGGWAAQDRGRYQVPAVDHTSLLGNVALAAKLVPSISGIRVIRTWAG
;
A
#
# COMPACT_ATOMS: atom_id res chain seq x y z
N MET A 1 9.02 -29.10 -15.99
CA MET A 1 9.61 -27.87 -16.60
C MET A 1 8.71 -26.72 -16.15
N THR A 2 9.24 -25.59 -15.75
CA THR A 2 8.48 -24.42 -15.25
C THR A 2 8.12 -23.54 -16.43
N ASP A 3 6.84 -23.17 -16.58
CA ASP A 3 6.43 -22.28 -17.65
C ASP A 3 6.70 -20.82 -17.26
N VAL A 4 6.42 -20.45 -15.98
CA VAL A 4 6.68 -19.10 -15.48
C VAL A 4 7.37 -19.13 -14.13
N LEU A 5 8.47 -18.42 -14.03
CA LEU A 5 9.13 -18.08 -12.77
C LEU A 5 8.67 -16.70 -12.30
N VAL A 6 8.10 -16.61 -11.12
CA VAL A 6 7.75 -15.34 -10.46
C VAL A 6 8.80 -15.03 -9.38
N ILE A 7 9.47 -13.90 -9.49
CA ILE A 7 10.48 -13.43 -8.53
C ILE A 7 9.88 -12.36 -7.64
N GLY A 8 9.71 -12.69 -6.36
CA GLY A 8 9.08 -11.85 -5.34
C GLY A 8 7.71 -12.36 -4.92
N GLY A 9 7.58 -12.77 -3.65
CA GLY A 9 6.37 -13.32 -3.02
C GLY A 9 5.52 -12.29 -2.28
N GLY A 10 5.69 -11.01 -2.56
CA GLY A 10 4.77 -9.98 -2.12
C GLY A 10 3.41 -10.09 -2.81
N ILE A 11 2.44 -9.26 -2.42
CA ILE A 11 1.07 -9.32 -2.96
C ILE A 11 1.04 -9.33 -4.49
N ALA A 12 1.81 -8.46 -5.14
CA ALA A 12 1.84 -8.40 -6.61
C ALA A 12 2.33 -9.71 -7.24
N GLY A 13 3.38 -10.31 -6.69
CA GLY A 13 3.90 -11.59 -7.19
C GLY A 13 2.98 -12.76 -6.88
N GLN A 14 2.37 -12.79 -5.70
CA GLN A 14 1.39 -13.84 -5.35
C GLN A 14 0.17 -13.80 -6.27
N VAL A 15 -0.44 -12.62 -6.46
CA VAL A 15 -1.61 -12.47 -7.34
C VAL A 15 -1.24 -12.81 -8.79
N ALA A 16 -0.08 -12.36 -9.28
CA ALA A 16 0.39 -12.74 -10.61
C ALA A 16 0.58 -14.26 -10.75
N ALA A 17 1.18 -14.91 -9.74
CA ALA A 17 1.39 -16.35 -9.74
C ALA A 17 0.06 -17.12 -9.75
N ILE A 18 -0.92 -16.68 -8.93
CA ILE A 18 -2.27 -17.25 -8.86
C ILE A 18 -2.95 -17.14 -10.23
N LYS A 19 -3.03 -15.93 -10.79
CA LYS A 19 -3.68 -15.69 -12.08
C LYS A 19 -3.04 -16.47 -13.22
N LEU A 20 -1.72 -16.66 -13.20
CA LEU A 20 -1.02 -17.50 -14.18
C LEU A 20 -1.33 -18.99 -13.98
N ALA A 21 -1.36 -19.47 -12.74
CA ALA A 21 -1.71 -20.86 -12.46
C ALA A 21 -3.16 -21.20 -12.85
N GLU A 22 -4.10 -20.27 -12.67
CA GLU A 22 -5.49 -20.40 -13.14
C GLU A 22 -5.59 -20.59 -14.66
N THR A 23 -4.64 -20.07 -15.44
CA THR A 23 -4.57 -20.37 -16.90
C THR A 23 -3.99 -21.74 -17.22
N GLY A 24 -3.59 -22.54 -16.23
CA GLY A 24 -2.96 -23.84 -16.40
C GLY A 24 -1.42 -23.78 -16.52
N ALA A 25 -0.79 -22.62 -16.32
CA ALA A 25 0.67 -22.51 -16.32
C ALA A 25 1.29 -23.16 -15.06
N ARG A 26 2.41 -23.84 -15.24
CA ARG A 26 3.23 -24.35 -14.13
C ARG A 26 4.09 -23.23 -13.59
N VAL A 27 3.72 -22.72 -12.42
CA VAL A 27 4.34 -21.55 -11.81
C VAL A 27 5.29 -21.97 -10.69
N LEU A 28 6.50 -21.38 -10.71
CA LEU A 28 7.42 -21.39 -9.59
C LEU A 28 7.54 -19.96 -9.04
N LEU A 29 7.28 -19.78 -7.75
CA LEU A 29 7.46 -18.52 -7.06
C LEU A 29 8.70 -18.58 -6.18
N VAL A 30 9.63 -17.64 -6.38
CA VAL A 30 10.87 -17.53 -5.59
C VAL A 30 10.87 -16.21 -4.85
N ASP A 31 11.03 -16.25 -3.53
CA ASP A 31 11.01 -15.07 -2.66
C ASP A 31 12.16 -15.09 -1.65
N ALA A 32 12.77 -13.94 -1.45
CA ALA A 32 13.87 -13.79 -0.48
C ALA A 32 13.38 -13.88 0.98
N GLY A 33 12.10 -13.66 1.24
CA GLY A 33 11.52 -13.65 2.58
C GLY A 33 12.04 -12.49 3.45
N GLN A 34 12.42 -11.38 2.84
CA GLN A 34 13.03 -10.24 3.53
C GLN A 34 12.24 -8.95 3.24
N ASN A 35 12.05 -8.13 4.27
CA ASN A 35 11.54 -6.76 4.19
C ASN A 35 10.33 -6.58 3.25
N ALA A 36 9.38 -7.49 3.33
CA ALA A 36 8.22 -7.49 2.45
C ALA A 36 7.31 -6.31 2.76
N GLY A 37 7.28 -5.31 1.89
CA GLY A 37 6.36 -4.17 2.00
C GLY A 37 4.88 -4.63 2.12
N SER A 38 4.53 -5.78 1.54
CA SER A 38 3.19 -6.35 1.62
C SER A 38 2.74 -6.75 3.03
N THR A 39 3.66 -7.12 3.92
CA THR A 39 3.36 -7.46 5.32
C THR A 39 3.68 -6.33 6.29
N ALA A 40 4.46 -5.34 5.86
CA ALA A 40 4.82 -4.17 6.67
C ALA A 40 3.91 -2.96 6.44
N ASN A 41 3.06 -2.97 5.38
CA ASN A 41 2.16 -1.86 5.10
C ASN A 41 0.99 -1.78 6.08
N ALA A 42 0.27 -0.67 5.99
CA ALA A 42 -0.84 -0.40 6.87
C ALA A 42 -2.21 -0.90 6.35
N GLY A 43 -2.29 -1.49 5.14
CA GLY A 43 -3.54 -2.01 4.54
C GLY A 43 -4.49 -0.92 4.03
N SER A 44 -4.00 0.21 3.59
CA SER A 44 -4.83 1.24 2.94
C SER A 44 -5.04 0.89 1.47
N LEU A 45 -6.27 1.02 1.00
CA LEU A 45 -6.63 0.98 -0.41
C LEU A 45 -6.76 2.44 -0.89
N HIS A 46 -5.62 3.03 -1.25
CA HIS A 46 -5.55 4.40 -1.74
C HIS A 46 -5.94 4.47 -3.22
N VAL A 47 -6.83 5.40 -3.57
CA VAL A 47 -7.23 5.69 -4.95
C VAL A 47 -6.95 7.14 -5.28
N GLN A 48 -7.32 8.07 -4.40
CA GLN A 48 -7.10 9.50 -4.64
C GLN A 48 -5.61 9.86 -4.70
N MET A 49 -5.28 10.90 -5.48
CA MET A 49 -3.90 11.40 -5.57
C MET A 49 -3.41 11.90 -4.22
N GLN A 50 -2.21 11.46 -3.84
CA GLN A 50 -1.60 11.88 -2.58
C GLN A 50 -1.14 13.34 -2.66
N SER A 51 -1.74 14.21 -1.87
CA SER A 51 -1.44 15.66 -1.88
C SER A 51 0.03 15.97 -1.65
N ARG A 52 0.69 15.21 -0.74
CA ARG A 52 2.13 15.34 -0.52
C ARG A 52 2.91 15.06 -1.80
N PHE A 53 2.58 14.01 -2.53
CA PHE A 53 3.25 13.68 -3.79
C PHE A 53 3.05 14.78 -4.84
N MET A 54 1.84 15.30 -4.99
CA MET A 54 1.55 16.37 -5.93
C MET A 54 2.36 17.63 -5.65
N ARG A 55 2.64 17.92 -4.38
CA ARG A 55 3.45 19.09 -3.97
C ARG A 55 4.95 18.89 -4.17
N LEU A 56 5.45 17.67 -3.90
CA LEU A 56 6.86 17.34 -4.02
C LEU A 56 7.29 17.09 -5.47
N TYR A 57 6.40 16.54 -6.29
CA TYR A 57 6.69 16.11 -7.67
C TYR A 57 5.62 16.61 -8.64
N PRO A 58 5.43 17.94 -8.79
CA PRO A 58 4.36 18.50 -9.63
C PRO A 58 4.44 18.04 -11.09
N ASP A 59 5.63 17.83 -11.63
CA ASP A 59 5.86 17.35 -12.99
C ASP A 59 5.42 15.90 -13.21
N GLN A 60 5.25 15.12 -12.14
CA GLN A 60 4.80 13.72 -12.18
C GLN A 60 3.28 13.57 -12.02
N VAL A 61 2.57 14.65 -11.71
CA VAL A 61 1.12 14.61 -11.51
C VAL A 61 0.37 14.07 -12.73
N PRO A 62 0.71 14.41 -13.99
CA PRO A 62 0.05 13.83 -15.16
C PRO A 62 0.20 12.30 -15.26
N ASN A 63 1.33 11.75 -14.81
CA ASN A 63 1.56 10.31 -14.78
C ASN A 63 0.67 9.61 -13.75
N ILE A 64 0.50 10.22 -12.58
CA ILE A 64 -0.42 9.70 -11.54
C ILE A 64 -1.87 9.78 -12.02
N GLU A 65 -2.27 10.89 -12.63
CA GLU A 65 -3.61 10.99 -13.22
C GLU A 65 -3.90 9.91 -14.26
N ALA A 66 -2.90 9.58 -15.07
CA ALA A 66 -3.02 8.48 -16.04
C ALA A 66 -3.19 7.11 -15.36
N SER A 67 -2.72 6.96 -14.12
CA SER A 67 -2.80 5.73 -13.33
C SER A 67 -4.11 5.59 -12.55
N LEU A 68 -4.87 6.65 -12.32
CA LEU A 68 -6.10 6.62 -11.50
C LEU A 68 -7.12 5.55 -11.92
N PRO A 69 -7.41 5.32 -13.23
CA PRO A 69 -8.32 4.25 -13.63
C PRO A 69 -7.85 2.86 -13.18
N PHE A 70 -6.54 2.62 -13.13
CA PHE A 70 -5.97 1.36 -12.63
C PHE A 70 -6.17 1.21 -11.12
N TYR A 71 -6.09 2.30 -10.34
CA TYR A 71 -6.33 2.25 -8.89
C TYR A 71 -7.79 1.92 -8.59
N VAL A 72 -8.73 2.52 -9.31
CA VAL A 72 -10.17 2.19 -9.20
C VAL A 72 -10.41 0.72 -9.58
N ALA A 73 -9.79 0.23 -10.66
CA ALA A 73 -9.88 -1.16 -11.06
C ALA A 73 -9.26 -2.11 -10.02
N ALA A 74 -8.11 -1.74 -9.44
CA ALA A 74 -7.42 -2.54 -8.45
C ALA A 74 -8.25 -2.74 -7.16
N VAL A 75 -9.01 -1.73 -6.74
CA VAL A 75 -9.90 -1.88 -5.58
C VAL A 75 -11.02 -2.88 -5.85
N LYS A 76 -11.56 -2.90 -7.07
CA LYS A 76 -12.56 -3.91 -7.48
C LYS A 76 -11.96 -5.31 -7.54
N GLU A 77 -10.72 -5.43 -8.01
CA GLU A 77 -9.99 -6.71 -7.98
C GLU A 77 -9.77 -7.20 -6.54
N TRP A 78 -9.44 -6.30 -5.60
CA TRP A 78 -9.35 -6.66 -4.19
C TRP A 78 -10.66 -7.22 -3.63
N GLU A 79 -11.81 -6.68 -4.01
CA GLU A 79 -13.13 -7.19 -3.62
C GLU A 79 -13.40 -8.58 -4.23
N GLN A 80 -12.97 -8.82 -5.47
CA GLN A 80 -13.09 -10.13 -6.10
C GLN A 80 -12.20 -11.17 -5.40
N LEU A 81 -10.94 -10.83 -5.12
CA LEU A 81 -10.03 -11.70 -4.38
C LEU A 81 -10.55 -12.01 -2.96
N ASP A 82 -11.16 -11.02 -2.29
CA ASP A 82 -11.79 -11.18 -0.98
C ASP A 82 -12.95 -12.20 -1.03
N GLN A 83 -13.78 -12.14 -2.06
CA GLN A 83 -14.88 -13.08 -2.28
C GLN A 83 -14.38 -14.49 -2.62
N GLU A 84 -13.34 -14.59 -3.43
CA GLU A 84 -12.83 -15.85 -3.94
C GLU A 84 -12.00 -16.62 -2.91
N TYR A 85 -11.12 -15.90 -2.18
CA TYR A 85 -10.16 -16.54 -1.26
C TYR A 85 -10.52 -16.39 0.22
N GLY A 86 -11.62 -15.73 0.53
CA GLY A 86 -12.14 -15.49 1.87
C GLY A 86 -11.73 -14.14 2.43
N SER A 87 -12.48 -13.66 3.43
CA SER A 87 -12.43 -12.27 3.87
C SER A 87 -11.03 -11.78 4.24
N PHE A 88 -10.59 -10.69 3.61
CA PHE A 88 -9.42 -9.91 3.96
C PHE A 88 -9.77 -8.75 4.93
N GLU A 89 -10.97 -8.77 5.49
CA GLU A 89 -11.54 -7.69 6.32
C GLU A 89 -11.62 -6.36 5.55
N ILE A 90 -12.00 -6.40 4.28
CA ILE A 90 -12.15 -5.20 3.46
C ILE A 90 -13.30 -4.34 3.99
N VAL A 91 -13.02 -3.05 4.21
CA VAL A 91 -14.01 -2.04 4.56
C VAL A 91 -13.89 -0.88 3.59
N ARG A 92 -14.95 -0.59 2.83
CA ARG A 92 -15.03 0.48 1.85
C ARG A 92 -16.01 1.57 2.29
N GLN A 93 -15.57 2.41 3.19
CA GLN A 93 -16.34 3.58 3.65
C GLN A 93 -15.74 4.90 3.15
N GLY A 94 -14.81 4.82 2.20
CA GLY A 94 -14.14 5.97 1.63
C GLY A 94 -12.94 6.46 2.43
N GLY A 95 -12.24 7.42 1.85
CA GLY A 95 -11.11 8.12 2.44
C GLY A 95 -11.35 9.62 2.48
N LEU A 96 -11.04 10.24 3.61
CA LEU A 96 -11.13 11.68 3.84
C LEU A 96 -9.73 12.29 3.77
N MET A 97 -9.53 13.23 2.85
CA MET A 97 -8.34 14.10 2.84
C MET A 97 -8.70 15.43 3.47
N LEU A 98 -8.24 15.65 4.71
CA LEU A 98 -8.65 16.75 5.58
C LEU A 98 -7.99 18.07 5.21
N ALA A 99 -8.70 19.17 5.39
CA ALA A 99 -8.22 20.54 5.26
C ALA A 99 -8.45 21.32 6.56
N GLU A 100 -7.46 22.17 6.93
CA GLU A 100 -7.50 23.01 8.13
C GLU A 100 -7.76 24.50 7.78
N ASP A 101 -7.74 24.88 6.48
CA ASP A 101 -7.96 26.24 6.03
C ASP A 101 -8.50 26.30 4.58
N ASP A 102 -8.90 27.52 4.15
CA ASP A 102 -9.47 27.77 2.83
C ASP A 102 -8.46 27.53 1.67
N SER A 103 -7.18 27.73 1.91
CA SER A 103 -6.13 27.46 0.90
C SER A 103 -6.04 25.97 0.60
N GLN A 104 -6.12 25.15 1.64
CA GLN A 104 -6.15 23.70 1.52
C GLN A 104 -7.44 23.22 0.86
N MET A 105 -8.60 23.81 1.21
CA MET A 105 -9.87 23.51 0.54
C MET A 105 -9.81 23.84 -0.96
N SER A 106 -9.28 25.01 -1.33
CA SER A 106 -9.09 25.38 -2.74
C SER A 106 -8.14 24.46 -3.49
N PHE A 107 -7.13 23.90 -2.80
CA PHE A 107 -6.26 22.87 -3.38
C PHE A 107 -7.04 21.58 -3.61
N LEU A 108 -7.84 21.12 -2.63
CA LEU A 108 -8.64 19.90 -2.73
C LEU A 108 -9.69 20.02 -3.84
N GLU A 109 -10.32 21.18 -4.00
CA GLU A 109 -11.29 21.43 -5.08
C GLU A 109 -10.66 21.19 -6.47
N ARG A 110 -9.49 21.81 -6.73
CA ARG A 110 -8.77 21.61 -8.00
C ARG A 110 -8.29 20.15 -8.19
N LYS A 111 -7.91 19.48 -7.11
CA LYS A 111 -7.51 18.07 -7.11
C LYS A 111 -8.73 17.20 -7.46
N MET A 112 -9.85 17.39 -6.78
CA MET A 112 -11.12 16.69 -6.99
C MET A 112 -11.58 16.77 -8.46
N GLU A 113 -11.55 17.96 -9.06
CA GLU A 113 -11.90 18.12 -10.48
C GLU A 113 -11.04 17.29 -11.42
N ARG A 114 -9.74 17.15 -11.12
CA ARG A 114 -8.81 16.34 -11.92
C ARG A 114 -9.12 14.84 -11.78
N GLU A 115 -9.39 14.39 -10.56
CA GLU A 115 -9.73 13.01 -10.23
C GLU A 115 -11.09 12.60 -10.80
N ALA A 116 -12.10 13.44 -10.68
CA ALA A 116 -13.42 13.20 -11.24
C ALA A 116 -13.37 13.01 -12.77
N ARG A 117 -12.54 13.80 -13.48
CA ARG A 117 -12.32 13.61 -14.93
C ARG A 117 -11.70 12.26 -15.29
N LYS A 118 -11.08 11.56 -14.34
CA LYS A 118 -10.48 10.23 -14.50
C LYS A 118 -11.36 9.10 -13.96
N GLY A 119 -12.58 9.42 -13.53
CA GLY A 119 -13.57 8.44 -13.08
C GLY A 119 -13.45 8.05 -11.61
N VAL A 120 -12.69 8.79 -10.82
CA VAL A 120 -12.65 8.61 -9.36
C VAL A 120 -13.90 9.23 -8.75
N SER A 121 -14.55 8.54 -7.82
CA SER A 121 -15.74 9.01 -7.12
C SER A 121 -15.36 9.88 -5.93
N VAL A 122 -15.38 11.18 -6.11
CA VAL A 122 -14.93 12.18 -5.14
C VAL A 122 -15.98 13.27 -4.92
N ASP A 123 -16.07 13.75 -3.67
CA ASP A 123 -16.91 14.88 -3.24
C ASP A 123 -16.13 15.82 -2.34
N LEU A 124 -16.43 17.11 -2.42
CA LEU A 124 -15.92 18.09 -1.47
C LEU A 124 -16.95 18.30 -0.34
N LEU A 125 -16.49 18.15 0.90
CA LEU A 125 -17.32 18.26 2.09
C LEU A 125 -16.91 19.49 2.91
N ASP A 126 -17.87 20.31 3.29
CA ASP A 126 -17.71 21.35 4.29
C ASP A 126 -17.74 20.79 5.73
N ARG A 127 -17.51 21.62 6.71
CA ARG A 127 -17.53 21.22 8.12
C ARG A 127 -18.88 20.63 8.52
N ALA A 128 -20.00 21.20 8.07
CA ALA A 128 -21.32 20.73 8.44
C ALA A 128 -21.64 19.34 7.88
N ALA A 129 -21.12 19.01 6.70
CA ALA A 129 -21.20 17.67 6.13
C ALA A 129 -20.29 16.69 6.88
N LEU A 130 -19.08 17.11 7.26
CA LEU A 130 -18.14 16.28 8.04
C LEU A 130 -18.68 15.96 9.43
N ASP A 131 -19.34 16.89 10.12
CA ASP A 131 -19.92 16.65 11.45
C ASP A 131 -20.94 15.50 11.46
N LYS A 132 -21.57 15.22 10.32
CA LYS A 132 -22.55 14.12 10.19
C LYS A 132 -21.89 12.75 10.02
N ILE A 133 -20.72 12.68 9.38
CA ILE A 133 -20.06 11.40 9.03
C ILE A 133 -18.79 11.14 9.82
N ALA A 134 -18.14 12.18 10.33
CA ALA A 134 -16.87 12.14 11.04
C ALA A 134 -16.83 13.08 12.26
N PRO A 135 -17.80 12.98 13.23
CA PRO A 135 -17.91 13.87 14.38
C PRO A 135 -16.72 13.79 15.33
N TRP A 136 -15.85 12.82 15.15
CA TRP A 136 -14.61 12.60 15.91
C TRP A 136 -13.45 13.50 15.44
N LEU A 137 -13.61 14.24 14.34
CA LEU A 137 -12.59 15.17 13.84
C LEU A 137 -12.44 16.40 14.74
N GLY A 138 -11.20 16.85 14.90
CA GLY A 138 -10.88 18.05 15.66
C GLY A 138 -11.53 19.31 15.06
N PRO A 139 -11.76 20.34 15.90
CA PRO A 139 -12.49 21.56 15.49
C PRO A 139 -11.73 22.42 14.46
N GLN A 140 -10.41 22.21 14.32
CA GLN A 140 -9.59 22.91 13.33
C GLN A 140 -9.84 22.45 11.89
N ILE A 141 -10.50 21.31 11.68
CA ILE A 141 -10.82 20.82 10.34
C ILE A 141 -11.99 21.61 9.78
N VAL A 142 -11.78 22.31 8.67
CA VAL A 142 -12.78 23.14 8.01
C VAL A 142 -13.56 22.39 6.92
N GLY A 143 -12.96 21.34 6.35
CA GLY A 143 -13.56 20.53 5.31
C GLY A 143 -12.65 19.36 4.92
N ALA A 144 -13.08 18.61 3.90
CA ALA A 144 -12.32 17.50 3.35
C ALA A 144 -12.76 17.16 1.92
N GLU A 145 -11.90 16.48 1.19
CA GLU A 145 -12.28 15.68 0.03
C GLU A 145 -12.58 14.25 0.48
N LEU A 146 -13.75 13.73 0.12
CA LEU A 146 -14.15 12.33 0.31
C LEU A 146 -13.97 11.58 -1.00
N CYS A 147 -13.05 10.63 -1.03
CA CYS A 147 -12.93 9.64 -2.11
C CYS A 147 -13.72 8.37 -1.72
N ARG A 148 -14.81 8.07 -2.44
CA ARG A 148 -15.68 6.93 -2.15
C ARG A 148 -15.07 5.59 -2.56
N ASP A 149 -14.12 5.62 -3.49
CA ASP A 149 -13.44 4.42 -3.99
C ASP A 149 -12.36 3.89 -3.04
N GLU A 150 -12.00 4.65 -1.99
CA GLU A 150 -11.00 4.24 -1.01
C GLU A 150 -11.54 3.32 0.08
N GLY A 151 -10.62 2.63 0.74
CA GLY A 151 -10.95 1.73 1.83
C GLY A 151 -9.71 1.20 2.55
N LYS A 152 -9.90 0.11 3.24
CA LYS A 152 -8.85 -0.58 4.00
C LYS A 152 -9.09 -2.08 4.00
N LEU A 153 -8.02 -2.84 4.21
CA LEU A 153 -8.03 -4.28 4.44
C LEU A 153 -7.01 -4.66 5.53
N ASN A 154 -7.07 -5.89 5.99
CA ASN A 154 -6.04 -6.44 6.87
C ASN A 154 -4.94 -7.08 6.03
N PRO A 155 -3.74 -6.44 5.91
CA PRO A 155 -2.70 -6.93 5.01
C PRO A 155 -2.09 -8.26 5.44
N LEU A 156 -2.11 -8.58 6.74
CA LEU A 156 -1.59 -9.86 7.24
C LEU A 156 -2.50 -11.00 6.85
N ILE A 157 -3.82 -10.84 7.03
CA ILE A 157 -4.82 -11.83 6.62
C ILE A 157 -4.82 -11.99 5.09
N ALA A 158 -4.76 -10.89 4.34
CA ALA A 158 -4.70 -10.95 2.89
C ALA A 158 -3.49 -11.75 2.40
N ASN A 159 -2.29 -11.49 2.95
CA ASN A 159 -1.09 -12.25 2.60
C ASN A 159 -1.23 -13.75 2.95
N GLU A 160 -1.70 -14.09 4.15
CA GLU A 160 -1.91 -15.48 4.57
C GLU A 160 -2.85 -16.23 3.62
N LYS A 161 -3.98 -15.62 3.29
CA LYS A 161 -4.99 -16.26 2.42
C LYS A 161 -4.53 -16.38 0.97
N LEU A 162 -3.80 -15.39 0.45
CA LEU A 162 -3.22 -15.50 -0.89
C LEU A 162 -2.13 -16.58 -0.96
N HIS A 163 -1.30 -16.74 0.08
CA HIS A 163 -0.39 -17.89 0.16
C HIS A 163 -1.12 -19.21 0.15
N ALA A 164 -2.15 -19.35 0.98
CA ALA A 164 -2.96 -20.56 1.00
C ALA A 164 -3.67 -20.85 -0.33
N ALA A 165 -4.08 -19.81 -1.07
CA ALA A 165 -4.63 -19.95 -2.41
C ALA A 165 -3.58 -20.45 -3.41
N ALA A 166 -2.37 -19.90 -3.36
CA ALA A 166 -1.26 -20.32 -4.19
C ALA A 166 -0.89 -21.80 -3.96
N ASP A 167 -0.86 -22.24 -2.70
CA ASP A 167 -0.61 -23.64 -2.34
C ASP A 167 -1.69 -24.59 -2.89
N ARG A 168 -2.98 -24.19 -2.81
CA ARG A 168 -4.10 -24.97 -3.37
C ARG A 168 -4.02 -25.12 -4.89
N LEU A 169 -3.48 -24.14 -5.58
CA LEU A 169 -3.27 -24.16 -7.02
C LEU A 169 -2.00 -24.92 -7.44
N GLY A 170 -1.25 -25.47 -6.48
CA GLY A 170 -0.03 -26.24 -6.73
C GLY A 170 1.16 -25.37 -7.14
N ILE A 171 1.15 -24.08 -6.82
CA ILE A 171 2.29 -23.19 -7.07
C ILE A 171 3.42 -23.64 -6.14
N THR A 172 4.58 -23.90 -6.74
CA THR A 172 5.78 -24.25 -5.96
C THR A 172 6.41 -22.98 -5.40
N HIS A 173 6.72 -22.96 -4.10
CA HIS A 173 7.37 -21.85 -3.43
C HIS A 173 8.80 -22.21 -3.05
N HIS A 174 9.77 -21.38 -3.43
CA HIS A 174 11.14 -21.48 -2.98
C HIS A 174 11.58 -20.23 -2.24
N ARG A 175 12.27 -20.39 -1.13
CA ARG A 175 12.90 -19.28 -0.42
C ARG A 175 14.33 -19.12 -0.90
N ASP A 176 14.58 -18.11 -1.73
CA ASP A 176 15.90 -17.76 -2.23
C ASP A 176 15.95 -16.29 -2.65
N GLN A 177 17.12 -15.69 -2.56
CA GLN A 177 17.37 -14.36 -3.07
C GLN A 177 17.94 -14.46 -4.47
N ILE A 178 17.16 -14.01 -5.47
CA ILE A 178 17.62 -13.95 -6.86
C ILE A 178 18.59 -12.77 -7.02
N LEU A 179 19.76 -13.08 -7.61
CA LEU A 179 20.86 -12.14 -7.83
C LEU A 179 20.96 -11.70 -9.28
N HIS A 180 20.60 -12.59 -10.21
CA HIS A 180 20.68 -12.36 -11.65
C HIS A 180 19.53 -13.02 -12.38
N VAL A 181 19.14 -12.41 -13.50
CA VAL A 181 18.22 -12.98 -14.48
C VAL A 181 18.85 -12.81 -15.86
N ASP A 182 18.96 -13.89 -16.60
CA ASP A 182 19.59 -13.92 -17.92
C ASP A 182 18.63 -14.54 -18.96
N SER A 183 18.64 -13.99 -20.17
CA SER A 183 17.98 -14.60 -21.31
C SER A 183 18.83 -15.73 -21.87
N GLN A 184 18.23 -16.87 -22.11
CA GLN A 184 18.86 -18.05 -22.70
C GLN A 184 18.22 -18.41 -24.04
N PRO A 185 18.86 -19.18 -24.92
CA PRO A 185 18.26 -19.57 -26.22
C PRO A 185 16.89 -20.25 -26.09
N ASN A 186 16.64 -20.94 -24.96
CA ASN A 186 15.42 -21.72 -24.73
C ASN A 186 14.63 -21.22 -23.50
N GLY A 187 14.64 -19.92 -23.21
CA GLY A 187 13.91 -19.35 -22.08
C GLY A 187 14.72 -18.41 -21.22
N MET A 188 14.49 -18.43 -19.94
CA MET A 188 15.11 -17.55 -18.93
C MET A 188 15.78 -18.39 -17.84
N GLU A 189 16.92 -17.92 -17.36
CA GLU A 189 17.59 -18.46 -16.19
C GLU A 189 17.71 -17.40 -15.11
N ALA A 190 17.26 -17.71 -13.89
CA ALA A 190 17.50 -16.89 -12.71
C ALA A 190 18.51 -17.59 -11.80
N THR A 191 19.52 -16.86 -11.38
CA THR A 191 20.54 -17.34 -10.45
C THR A 191 20.29 -16.73 -9.07
N GLY A 192 20.01 -17.58 -8.09
CA GLY A 192 19.85 -17.22 -6.70
C GLY A 192 21.08 -17.54 -5.86
N MET A 193 21.00 -17.26 -4.55
CA MET A 193 22.04 -17.66 -3.59
C MET A 193 22.10 -19.18 -3.37
N CYS A 194 20.95 -19.85 -3.47
CA CYS A 194 20.81 -21.28 -3.18
C CYS A 194 20.77 -22.14 -4.44
N GLY A 195 20.56 -21.56 -5.63
CA GLY A 195 20.47 -22.36 -6.84
C GLY A 195 20.13 -21.57 -8.11
N LYS A 196 19.90 -22.33 -9.18
CA LYS A 196 19.48 -21.80 -10.47
C LYS A 196 18.06 -22.28 -10.81
N TYR A 197 17.30 -21.41 -11.42
CA TYR A 197 15.90 -21.62 -11.77
C TYR A 197 15.71 -21.34 -13.26
N GLN A 198 15.13 -22.29 -13.98
CA GLN A 198 14.86 -22.16 -15.40
C GLN A 198 13.36 -22.16 -15.67
N ALA A 199 12.93 -21.27 -16.54
CA ALA A 199 11.54 -21.16 -16.97
C ALA A 199 11.48 -20.58 -18.40
N ASP A 200 10.33 -20.77 -19.07
CA ASP A 200 10.12 -20.16 -20.38
C ASP A 200 10.03 -18.64 -20.28
N ARG A 201 9.44 -18.15 -19.16
CA ARG A 201 9.21 -16.72 -18.90
C ARG A 201 9.49 -16.36 -17.45
N VAL A 202 9.80 -15.09 -17.21
CA VAL A 202 10.02 -14.55 -15.86
C VAL A 202 9.10 -13.35 -15.62
N VAL A 203 8.49 -13.31 -14.44
CA VAL A 203 7.80 -12.13 -13.89
C VAL A 203 8.64 -11.60 -12.73
N ILE A 204 9.11 -10.36 -12.83
CA ILE A 204 9.88 -9.70 -11.77
C ILE A 204 8.93 -8.83 -10.95
N ALA A 205 8.57 -9.29 -9.75
CA ALA A 205 7.72 -8.63 -8.76
C ALA A 205 8.49 -8.32 -7.47
N ALA A 206 9.79 -8.02 -7.61
CA ALA A 206 10.76 -7.89 -6.52
C ALA A 206 10.76 -6.51 -5.84
N ALA A 207 9.68 -5.75 -5.96
CA ALA A 207 9.48 -4.42 -5.37
C ALA A 207 10.70 -3.50 -5.63
N TRP A 208 11.29 -2.92 -4.59
CA TRP A 208 12.46 -2.04 -4.70
C TRP A 208 13.70 -2.73 -5.33
N GLY A 209 13.77 -4.05 -5.29
CA GLY A 209 14.84 -4.84 -5.92
C GLY A 209 14.67 -5.06 -7.44
N ALA A 210 13.51 -4.70 -8.00
CA ALA A 210 13.20 -4.96 -9.41
C ALA A 210 14.18 -4.24 -10.36
N GLY A 211 14.54 -2.98 -10.08
CA GLY A 211 15.43 -2.19 -10.92
C GLY A 211 16.82 -2.81 -11.10
N GLU A 212 17.35 -3.50 -10.08
CA GLU A 212 18.63 -4.18 -10.18
C GLU A 212 18.55 -5.42 -11.06
N LEU A 213 17.50 -6.22 -10.90
CA LEU A 213 17.30 -7.44 -11.69
C LEU A 213 17.04 -7.10 -13.16
N THR A 214 16.23 -6.09 -13.43
CA THR A 214 15.89 -5.67 -14.79
C THR A 214 17.04 -4.94 -15.49
N GLY A 215 17.88 -4.21 -14.73
CA GLY A 215 19.04 -3.49 -15.28
C GLY A 215 20.01 -4.40 -16.01
N LYS A 216 20.17 -5.64 -15.57
CA LYS A 216 21.01 -6.66 -16.23
C LYS A 216 20.43 -7.18 -17.54
N LEU A 217 19.11 -7.02 -17.71
CA LEU A 217 18.41 -7.31 -18.98
C LEU A 217 18.39 -6.09 -19.92
N GLY A 218 19.06 -4.98 -19.55
CA GLY A 218 19.04 -3.73 -20.31
C GLY A 218 17.76 -2.92 -20.10
N ILE A 219 16.92 -3.26 -19.14
CA ILE A 219 15.66 -2.57 -18.84
C ILE A 219 15.85 -1.69 -17.60
N HIS A 220 15.74 -0.39 -17.77
CA HIS A 220 15.88 0.55 -16.66
C HIS A 220 14.53 0.81 -15.98
N ILE A 221 14.39 0.34 -14.74
CA ILE A 221 13.24 0.64 -13.86
C ILE A 221 13.79 1.43 -12.66
N PRO A 222 13.49 2.72 -12.53
CA PRO A 222 13.92 3.50 -11.38
C PRO A 222 13.12 3.07 -10.15
N SER A 223 13.76 2.37 -9.23
CA SER A 223 13.16 1.97 -7.95
C SER A 223 14.11 2.25 -6.80
N VAL A 224 13.57 2.88 -5.74
CA VAL A 224 14.33 3.22 -4.52
C VAL A 224 13.53 2.73 -3.31
N ALA A 225 14.22 2.15 -2.34
CA ALA A 225 13.63 1.82 -1.05
C ALA A 225 13.51 3.09 -0.20
N GLU A 226 12.31 3.39 0.30
CA GLU A 226 12.04 4.47 1.23
C GLU A 226 11.31 3.89 2.45
N PRO A 227 12.04 3.52 3.51
CA PRO A 227 11.43 2.91 4.69
C PRO A 227 10.58 3.93 5.45
N LEU A 228 9.36 3.52 5.78
CA LEU A 228 8.37 4.35 6.45
C LEU A 228 7.94 3.76 7.79
N HIS A 229 7.40 4.64 8.62
CA HIS A 229 6.99 4.36 9.98
C HIS A 229 5.51 4.04 10.07
N MET A 230 5.15 3.03 10.85
CA MET A 230 3.77 2.69 11.23
C MET A 230 3.67 2.50 12.74
N ASN A 231 2.55 2.95 13.31
CA ASN A 231 2.21 2.80 14.72
C ASN A 231 0.84 2.15 14.84
N ILE A 232 0.65 1.26 15.80
CA ILE A 232 -0.66 0.72 16.16
C ILE A 232 -0.95 1.00 17.62
N THR A 233 -2.19 1.42 17.91
CA THR A 233 -2.66 1.73 19.26
C THR A 233 -3.31 0.53 19.94
N GLU A 234 -3.53 0.60 21.22
CA GLU A 234 -4.54 -0.22 21.88
C GLU A 234 -5.94 0.08 21.28
N ALA A 235 -6.91 -0.79 21.55
CA ALA A 235 -8.28 -0.60 21.09
C ALA A 235 -8.93 0.59 21.80
N CYS A 236 -9.77 1.33 21.10
CA CYS A 236 -10.53 2.45 21.63
C CYS A 236 -11.98 2.44 21.15
N GLU A 237 -12.83 3.18 21.87
CA GLU A 237 -14.26 3.29 21.57
C GLU A 237 -14.57 4.26 20.41
N THR A 238 -13.66 5.18 20.10
CA THR A 238 -13.81 6.09 18.95
C THR A 238 -13.94 5.29 17.68
N ARG A 239 -14.99 5.56 16.90
CA ARG A 239 -15.25 4.86 15.65
C ARG A 239 -14.81 5.71 14.46
N ILE A 240 -13.64 5.38 13.91
CA ILE A 240 -13.07 6.03 12.72
C ILE A 240 -13.36 5.12 11.52
N ASN A 241 -14.44 5.42 10.82
CA ASN A 241 -14.92 4.58 9.74
C ASN A 241 -14.09 4.76 8.45
N HIS A 242 -13.65 5.98 8.18
CA HIS A 242 -12.95 6.36 6.96
C HIS A 242 -11.43 6.15 7.07
N LEU A 243 -10.78 5.97 5.93
CA LEU A 243 -9.34 6.20 5.82
C LEU A 243 -9.10 7.71 5.92
N VAL A 244 -8.18 8.14 6.77
CA VAL A 244 -7.90 9.57 7.00
C VAL A 244 -6.55 9.95 6.43
N GLN A 245 -6.52 11.03 5.68
CA GLN A 245 -5.34 11.66 5.10
C GLN A 245 -5.42 13.18 5.32
N HIS A 246 -4.41 13.94 4.93
CA HIS A 246 -4.40 15.38 5.08
C HIS A 246 -3.90 16.07 3.80
N ALA A 247 -4.48 17.23 3.48
CA ALA A 247 -4.15 18.01 2.28
C ALA A 247 -2.70 18.48 2.22
N GLU A 248 -2.02 18.58 3.34
CA GLU A 248 -0.67 19.14 3.42
C GLU A 248 0.31 18.30 4.23
N ARG A 249 -0.17 17.65 5.28
CA ARG A 249 0.66 16.90 6.23
C ARG A 249 0.69 15.42 5.91
N SER A 250 1.82 14.79 6.21
CA SER A 250 2.00 13.36 6.02
C SER A 250 1.30 12.58 7.10
N ILE A 251 0.15 12.00 6.79
CA ILE A 251 -0.58 11.09 7.69
C ILE A 251 -1.48 10.16 6.89
N THR A 252 -1.54 8.91 7.35
CA THR A 252 -2.68 8.01 7.12
C THR A 252 -3.12 7.45 8.46
N LEU A 253 -4.42 7.43 8.69
CA LEU A 253 -4.99 6.88 9.92
C LEU A 253 -6.22 6.06 9.55
N LYS A 254 -6.36 4.89 10.17
CA LYS A 254 -7.50 4.00 10.01
C LYS A 254 -7.68 3.11 11.22
N GLN A 255 -8.91 2.75 11.51
CA GLN A 255 -9.25 1.86 12.61
C GLN A 255 -9.73 0.51 12.09
N PHE A 256 -9.26 -0.58 12.68
CA PHE A 256 -9.73 -1.93 12.41
C PHE A 256 -10.96 -2.29 13.24
N ALA A 257 -11.64 -3.38 12.88
CA ALA A 257 -12.80 -3.88 13.62
C ALA A 257 -12.49 -4.22 15.09
N THR A 258 -11.23 -4.53 15.39
CA THR A 258 -10.72 -4.76 16.77
C THR A 258 -10.67 -3.48 17.62
N GLY A 259 -10.96 -2.30 17.06
CA GLY A 259 -10.87 -1.00 17.73
C GLY A 259 -9.47 -0.36 17.71
N GLN A 260 -8.45 -1.09 17.28
CA GLN A 260 -7.08 -0.60 17.16
C GLN A 260 -6.95 0.36 15.96
N ILE A 261 -6.13 1.42 16.14
CA ILE A 261 -5.88 2.41 15.10
C ILE A 261 -4.45 2.23 14.58
N VAL A 262 -4.31 2.11 13.26
CA VAL A 262 -3.00 2.17 12.60
C VAL A 262 -2.78 3.58 12.07
N ILE A 263 -1.63 4.15 12.44
CA ILE A 263 -1.21 5.52 12.12
C ILE A 263 0.12 5.42 11.37
N GLY A 264 0.20 6.05 10.20
CA GLY A 264 1.39 6.09 9.35
C GLY A 264 1.35 7.28 8.40
N GLY A 265 1.79 7.10 7.15
CA GLY A 265 1.58 8.08 6.08
C GLY A 265 2.79 8.95 5.76
N GLY A 266 3.91 8.36 5.42
CA GLY A 266 5.07 9.09 4.88
C GLY A 266 6.03 9.67 5.93
N TRP A 267 5.99 9.19 7.17
CA TRP A 267 7.00 9.48 8.17
C TRP A 267 8.19 8.53 8.00
N ALA A 268 9.38 9.09 7.84
CA ALA A 268 10.58 8.33 7.56
C ALA A 268 10.97 7.43 8.73
N ALA A 269 11.41 6.21 8.41
CA ALA A 269 12.13 5.34 9.34
C ALA A 269 13.65 5.45 9.09
N GLN A 270 14.45 4.91 9.98
CA GLN A 270 15.91 4.88 9.80
C GLN A 270 16.27 3.79 8.80
N ASP A 271 16.83 4.17 7.67
CA ASP A 271 17.43 3.24 6.72
C ASP A 271 18.69 2.64 7.32
N ARG A 272 18.77 1.31 7.34
CA ARG A 272 19.95 0.54 7.80
C ARG A 272 20.70 -0.14 6.66
N GLY A 273 20.32 0.19 5.45
CA GLY A 273 20.86 -0.44 4.25
C GLY A 273 20.03 -1.64 3.78
N ARG A 274 20.32 -2.07 2.59
CA ARG A 274 19.52 -2.94 1.74
C ARG A 274 19.07 -4.27 2.39
N TYR A 275 19.91 -4.85 3.21
CA TYR A 275 19.69 -6.20 3.76
C TYR A 275 19.30 -6.21 5.24
N GLN A 276 19.03 -5.03 5.81
CA GLN A 276 18.65 -4.89 7.20
C GLN A 276 17.22 -4.40 7.32
N VAL A 277 16.54 -4.83 8.39
CA VAL A 277 15.23 -4.29 8.73
C VAL A 277 15.39 -2.83 9.14
N PRO A 278 14.63 -1.89 8.56
CA PRO A 278 14.67 -0.49 8.95
C PRO A 278 14.39 -0.32 10.44
N ALA A 279 14.98 0.69 11.06
CA ALA A 279 14.75 0.96 12.47
C ALA A 279 13.69 2.05 12.67
N VAL A 280 13.06 2.00 13.83
CA VAL A 280 12.15 3.02 14.29
C VAL A 280 12.91 4.33 14.54
N ASP A 281 12.38 5.43 14.00
CA ASP A 281 12.82 6.78 14.33
C ASP A 281 11.87 7.41 15.35
N HIS A 282 12.37 7.78 16.54
CA HIS A 282 11.53 8.29 17.62
C HIS A 282 10.94 9.68 17.31
N THR A 283 11.62 10.51 16.53
CA THR A 283 11.09 11.81 16.12
C THR A 283 9.90 11.63 15.19
N SER A 284 10.01 10.72 14.23
CA SER A 284 8.92 10.31 13.33
C SER A 284 7.75 9.70 14.11
N LEU A 285 8.03 8.83 15.08
CA LEU A 285 7.00 8.26 15.95
C LEU A 285 6.21 9.35 16.66
N LEU A 286 6.90 10.22 17.39
CA LEU A 286 6.26 11.27 18.19
C LEU A 286 5.49 12.25 17.32
N GLY A 287 6.07 12.69 16.19
CA GLY A 287 5.43 13.63 15.27
C GLY A 287 4.17 13.03 14.61
N ASN A 288 4.22 11.77 14.21
CA ASN A 288 3.10 11.09 13.58
C ASN A 288 1.93 10.88 14.55
N VAL A 289 2.22 10.44 15.78
CA VAL A 289 1.19 10.22 16.82
C VAL A 289 0.62 11.57 17.30
N ALA A 290 1.45 12.60 17.49
CA ALA A 290 0.98 13.94 17.85
C ALA A 290 0.05 14.55 16.78
N LEU A 291 0.38 14.35 15.50
CA LEU A 291 -0.51 14.78 14.40
C LEU A 291 -1.83 14.02 14.43
N ALA A 292 -1.81 12.71 14.62
CA ALA A 292 -3.04 11.90 14.74
C ALA A 292 -3.94 12.38 15.89
N ALA A 293 -3.37 12.63 17.06
CA ALA A 293 -4.09 13.15 18.23
C ALA A 293 -4.64 14.57 17.99
N LYS A 294 -3.94 15.40 17.23
CA LYS A 294 -4.44 16.72 16.84
C LYS A 294 -5.67 16.60 15.93
N LEU A 295 -5.61 15.71 14.91
CA LEU A 295 -6.72 15.54 13.96
C LEU A 295 -7.92 14.83 14.59
N VAL A 296 -7.68 13.95 15.54
CA VAL A 296 -8.70 13.16 16.26
C VAL A 296 -8.46 13.30 17.79
N PRO A 297 -8.94 14.37 18.43
CA PRO A 297 -8.61 14.66 19.82
C PRO A 297 -8.97 13.55 20.81
N SER A 298 -10.00 12.77 20.53
CA SER A 298 -10.43 11.65 21.39
C SER A 298 -9.40 10.54 21.56
N ILE A 299 -8.38 10.47 20.68
CA ILE A 299 -7.32 9.45 20.79
C ILE A 299 -6.07 9.94 21.53
N SER A 300 -6.04 11.17 22.04
CA SER A 300 -4.86 11.76 22.68
C SER A 300 -4.35 11.00 23.90
N GLY A 301 -5.22 10.25 24.59
CA GLY A 301 -4.86 9.44 25.76
C GLY A 301 -4.60 7.95 25.47
N ILE A 302 -4.65 7.54 24.19
CA ILE A 302 -4.54 6.13 23.83
C ILE A 302 -3.07 5.73 23.67
N ARG A 303 -2.69 4.56 24.18
CA ARG A 303 -1.32 4.07 24.12
C ARG A 303 -0.99 3.47 22.76
N VAL A 304 0.18 3.79 22.24
CA VAL A 304 0.81 3.05 21.14
C VAL A 304 1.37 1.75 21.72
N ILE A 305 0.90 0.61 21.20
CA ILE A 305 1.30 -0.71 21.69
C ILE A 305 2.38 -1.37 20.82
N ARG A 306 2.53 -0.92 19.58
CA ARG A 306 3.58 -1.38 18.68
C ARG A 306 3.91 -0.32 17.65
N THR A 307 5.19 -0.22 17.31
CA THR A 307 5.72 0.56 16.19
C THR A 307 6.61 -0.33 15.34
N TRP A 308 6.56 -0.14 14.03
CA TRP A 308 7.45 -0.84 13.10
C TRP A 308 7.80 0.06 11.91
N ALA A 309 8.80 -0.36 11.15
CA ALA A 309 9.24 0.27 9.92
C ALA A 309 9.27 -0.75 8.78
N GLY A 310 8.94 -0.28 7.61
CA GLY A 310 8.93 -1.12 6.42
C GLY A 310 8.98 -0.31 5.14
#